data_38f24eb77423049b5f8519cf470a5a77
#
_entry.id   38f24eb77423049b5f8519cf470a5a77
#
_cell.length_a   1.000
_cell.length_b   1.000
_cell.length_c   1.000
_cell.angle_alpha   90.00
_cell.angle_beta   90.00
_cell.angle_gamma   90.00
#
_symmetry.space_group_name_H-M   'P 1'
#
loop_
_entity.id
_entity.type
_entity.pdbx_description
1 polymer ?
#
loop_
_entity_poly.entity_id
_entity_poly.type
_entity_poly.pdbx_seq_one_letter_code
_entity_poly.pdbx_strand_id
1 'polypeptide(L)'
;MASNSAITQVLETDIWVKATWEEFLNFAEDSAWEKGKFYYYEQHMRVEISPVGPLHARHNSIIPYVVILFATLRNIRVVQFANASFRKAGIREFQPDLAYYIGLDLRVPPNDSNSPVDLDEYDPPNLVIEIGASSFNDDLGGKRLLYEGAGIAEYWVDRANTREVFAFAINGGGSGRIQESRVLPELEIRLVEEALNRSQTQDDGEINRWLIQTFSQG
;
A
#
# COMPACT_ATOMS: atom_id res chain seq x y z
N MET A 1 47.39 6.25 10.94
CA MET A 1 46.21 7.12 10.72
C MET A 1 45.58 6.70 9.40
N ALA A 2 44.57 5.86 9.47
CA ALA A 2 43.82 5.45 8.28
C ALA A 2 42.70 6.48 8.11
N SER A 3 42.74 7.23 7.01
CA SER A 3 41.68 8.14 6.63
C SER A 3 40.44 7.31 6.26
N ASN A 4 39.45 7.35 7.11
CA ASN A 4 38.11 6.85 6.81
C ASN A 4 37.52 7.80 5.75
N SER A 5 37.71 7.51 4.47
CA SER A 5 36.94 8.15 3.42
C SER A 5 35.52 7.56 3.53
N ALA A 6 34.62 8.23 4.24
CA ALA A 6 33.22 8.02 4.10
C ALA A 6 32.87 8.32 2.64
N ILE A 7 32.76 7.26 1.82
CA ILE A 7 32.13 7.35 0.52
C ILE A 7 30.68 7.70 0.85
N THR A 8 30.33 8.96 0.65
CA THR A 8 28.91 9.37 0.66
C THR A 8 28.31 8.67 -0.54
N GLN A 9 27.76 7.48 -0.32
CA GLN A 9 27.06 6.74 -1.34
C GLN A 9 25.82 7.58 -1.67
N VAL A 10 25.79 8.18 -2.86
CA VAL A 10 24.62 8.88 -3.35
C VAL A 10 23.56 7.81 -3.54
N LEU A 11 22.57 7.77 -2.66
CA LEU A 11 21.46 6.85 -2.78
C LEU A 11 20.61 7.26 -3.99
N GLU A 12 20.50 6.39 -4.98
CA GLU A 12 19.57 6.57 -6.06
C GLU A 12 18.15 6.26 -5.55
N THR A 13 17.25 7.26 -5.64
CA THR A 13 15.85 7.13 -5.22
C THR A 13 14.96 6.68 -6.37
N ASP A 14 13.80 6.14 -6.06
CA ASP A 14 12.76 5.73 -7.01
C ASP A 14 13.16 4.60 -7.97
N ILE A 15 14.24 3.88 -7.65
CA ILE A 15 14.68 2.66 -8.33
C ILE A 15 15.07 1.57 -7.33
N TRP A 16 15.04 0.31 -7.77
CA TRP A 16 15.54 -0.80 -6.99
C TRP A 16 17.07 -0.90 -7.13
N VAL A 17 17.77 -0.86 -6.01
CA VAL A 17 19.23 -1.01 -5.95
C VAL A 17 19.59 -2.22 -5.11
N LYS A 18 20.67 -2.93 -5.47
CA LYS A 18 21.15 -4.07 -4.68
C LYS A 18 21.64 -3.58 -3.32
N ALA A 19 21.20 -4.21 -2.25
CA ALA A 19 21.59 -3.91 -0.88
C ALA A 19 21.45 -5.14 0.02
N THR A 20 22.34 -5.25 1.00
CA THR A 20 22.16 -6.17 2.13
C THR A 20 21.12 -5.61 3.09
N TRP A 21 20.60 -6.45 4.00
CA TRP A 21 19.68 -6.00 5.04
C TRP A 21 20.30 -4.94 5.97
N GLU A 22 21.59 -5.07 6.29
CA GLU A 22 22.33 -4.11 7.11
C GLU A 22 22.46 -2.74 6.41
N GLU A 23 22.80 -2.74 5.13
CA GLU A 23 22.85 -1.51 4.32
C GLU A 23 21.48 -0.85 4.25
N PHE A 24 20.41 -1.62 4.06
CA PHE A 24 19.04 -1.13 4.07
C PHE A 24 18.69 -0.47 5.42
N LEU A 25 18.97 -1.11 6.55
CA LEU A 25 18.69 -0.55 7.88
C LEU A 25 19.44 0.76 8.12
N ASN A 26 20.67 0.89 7.65
CA ASN A 26 21.44 2.14 7.76
C ASN A 26 20.73 3.33 7.11
N PHE A 27 19.97 3.13 6.05
CA PHE A 27 19.15 4.17 5.43
C PHE A 27 17.77 4.31 6.09
N ALA A 28 17.11 3.20 6.36
CA ALA A 28 15.74 3.22 6.90
C ALA A 28 15.65 3.80 8.33
N GLU A 29 16.75 3.73 9.09
CA GLU A 29 16.84 4.23 10.46
C GLU A 29 17.62 5.56 10.57
N ASP A 30 18.13 6.11 9.47
CA ASP A 30 18.79 7.41 9.45
C ASP A 30 17.76 8.55 9.36
N SER A 31 17.80 9.45 10.33
CA SER A 31 16.93 10.63 10.40
C SER A 31 17.01 11.56 9.18
N ALA A 32 18.10 11.51 8.42
CA ALA A 32 18.22 12.26 7.16
C ALA A 32 17.18 11.81 6.11
N TRP A 33 16.66 10.58 6.23
CA TRP A 33 15.72 9.95 5.31
C TRP A 33 14.32 9.74 5.92
N GLU A 34 14.00 10.36 7.06
CA GLU A 34 12.74 10.16 7.80
C GLU A 34 11.46 10.38 6.97
N LYS A 35 11.55 11.11 5.84
CA LYS A 35 10.44 11.37 4.91
C LYS A 35 10.35 10.36 3.77
N GLY A 36 11.29 9.43 3.70
CA GLY A 36 11.31 8.39 2.69
C GLY A 36 10.34 7.27 2.99
N LYS A 37 9.81 6.64 1.94
CA LYS A 37 9.18 5.34 2.01
C LYS A 37 10.21 4.28 1.64
N PHE A 38 10.30 3.24 2.45
CA PHE A 38 11.33 2.22 2.32
C PHE A 38 10.73 0.89 1.95
N TYR A 39 11.41 0.22 0.98
CA TYR A 39 11.06 -1.12 0.53
C TYR A 39 12.33 -1.97 0.48
N TYR A 40 12.26 -3.20 0.94
CA TYR A 40 13.34 -4.18 0.86
C TYR A 40 12.78 -5.55 0.47
N TYR A 41 13.38 -6.16 -0.54
CA TYR A 41 13.00 -7.49 -1.01
C TYR A 41 14.14 -8.13 -1.82
N GLU A 42 14.46 -9.40 -1.54
CA GLU A 42 15.46 -10.19 -2.27
C GLU A 42 16.81 -9.47 -2.49
N GLN A 43 17.38 -8.92 -1.42
CA GLN A 43 18.64 -8.18 -1.45
C GLN A 43 18.62 -6.93 -2.36
N HIS A 44 17.46 -6.34 -2.54
CA HIS A 44 17.29 -5.05 -3.18
C HIS A 44 16.50 -4.13 -2.27
N MET A 45 16.89 -2.87 -2.25
CA MET A 45 16.14 -1.82 -1.57
C MET A 45 15.64 -0.77 -2.58
N ARG A 46 14.57 -0.10 -2.21
CA ARG A 46 14.04 1.07 -2.90
C ARG A 46 13.67 2.11 -1.87
N VAL A 47 14.01 3.36 -2.14
CA VAL A 47 13.61 4.51 -1.32
C VAL A 47 12.86 5.50 -2.20
N GLU A 48 11.67 5.88 -1.79
CA GLU A 48 10.84 6.86 -2.48
C GLU A 48 10.78 8.15 -1.66
N ILE A 49 11.11 9.29 -2.29
CA ILE A 49 11.14 10.62 -1.65
C ILE A 49 10.32 11.63 -2.45
N SER A 50 9.37 11.19 -3.21
CA SER A 50 8.58 12.10 -4.04
C SER A 50 7.59 12.91 -3.18
N PRO A 51 7.44 14.23 -3.43
CA PRO A 51 6.41 15.01 -2.77
C PRO A 51 5.02 14.49 -3.20
N VAL A 52 4.12 14.36 -2.23
CA VAL A 52 2.73 13.95 -2.47
C VAL A 52 1.93 15.15 -2.99
N GLY A 53 1.62 15.15 -4.29
CA GLY A 53 0.77 16.17 -4.91
C GLY A 53 -0.73 15.97 -4.65
N PRO A 54 -1.57 16.98 -5.00
CA PRO A 54 -3.03 16.91 -4.78
C PRO A 54 -3.71 15.70 -5.42
N LEU A 55 -3.24 15.23 -6.57
CA LEU A 55 -3.80 14.07 -7.27
C LEU A 55 -3.68 12.80 -6.42
N HIS A 56 -2.47 12.49 -5.97
CA HIS A 56 -2.20 11.34 -5.10
C HIS A 56 -2.98 11.48 -3.76
N ALA A 57 -2.91 12.65 -3.12
CA ALA A 57 -3.60 12.89 -1.86
C ALA A 57 -5.13 12.71 -1.99
N ARG A 58 -5.71 13.14 -3.11
CA ARG A 58 -7.14 12.99 -3.39
C ARG A 58 -7.55 11.53 -3.52
N HIS A 59 -6.80 10.74 -4.30
CA HIS A 59 -7.05 9.31 -4.45
C HIS A 59 -6.86 8.56 -3.14
N ASN A 60 -5.83 8.93 -2.36
CA ASN A 60 -5.58 8.39 -1.02
C ASN A 60 -6.69 8.70 0.00
N SER A 61 -7.58 9.65 -0.29
CA SER A 61 -8.77 9.96 0.51
C SER A 61 -10.02 9.25 0.00
N ILE A 62 -10.21 9.13 -1.32
CA ILE A 62 -11.43 8.57 -1.92
C ILE A 62 -11.49 7.05 -1.80
N ILE A 63 -10.38 6.35 -2.04
CA ILE A 63 -10.35 4.89 -1.97
C ILE A 63 -10.77 4.38 -0.57
N PRO A 64 -10.32 4.95 0.55
CA PRO A 64 -10.82 4.62 1.87
C PRO A 64 -12.33 4.76 2.05
N TYR A 65 -12.97 5.77 1.45
CA TYR A 65 -14.43 5.89 1.52
C TYR A 65 -15.12 4.67 0.93
N VAL A 66 -14.65 4.20 -0.24
CA VAL A 66 -15.22 2.99 -0.88
C VAL A 66 -15.05 1.77 0.02
N VAL A 67 -13.81 1.49 0.47
CA VAL A 67 -13.50 0.29 1.27
C VAL A 67 -14.22 0.30 2.63
N ILE A 68 -14.14 1.42 3.36
CA ILE A 68 -14.72 1.53 4.70
C ILE A 68 -16.26 1.53 4.67
N LEU A 69 -16.87 2.28 3.75
CA LEU A 69 -18.34 2.31 3.65
C LEU A 69 -18.91 0.96 3.20
N PHE A 70 -18.25 0.30 2.23
CA PHE A 70 -18.65 -1.04 1.82
C PHE A 70 -18.59 -2.03 2.98
N ALA A 71 -17.45 -2.09 3.66
CA ALA A 71 -17.28 -2.97 4.82
C ALA A 71 -18.28 -2.68 5.94
N THR A 72 -18.52 -1.39 6.23
CA THR A 72 -19.47 -0.95 7.27
C THR A 72 -20.88 -1.42 6.95
N LEU A 73 -21.37 -1.22 5.72
CA LEU A 73 -22.72 -1.58 5.31
C LEU A 73 -22.94 -3.10 5.20
N ARG A 74 -21.88 -3.87 5.00
CA ARG A 74 -21.87 -5.34 5.02
C ARG A 74 -21.55 -5.94 6.40
N ASN A 75 -21.36 -5.10 7.45
CA ASN A 75 -20.94 -5.54 8.78
C ASN A 75 -19.65 -6.37 8.77
N ILE A 76 -18.72 -6.02 7.88
CA ILE A 76 -17.39 -6.64 7.77
C ILE A 76 -16.42 -5.84 8.66
N ARG A 77 -15.69 -6.54 9.56
CA ARG A 77 -14.65 -5.90 10.34
C ARG A 77 -13.53 -5.42 9.43
N VAL A 78 -13.11 -4.16 9.61
CA VAL A 78 -12.01 -3.56 8.87
C VAL A 78 -11.17 -2.67 9.79
N VAL A 79 -9.84 -2.79 9.69
CA VAL A 79 -8.89 -1.87 10.31
C VAL A 79 -7.96 -1.37 9.22
N GLN A 80 -7.81 -0.06 9.11
CA GLN A 80 -6.98 0.61 8.09
C GLN A 80 -5.73 1.21 8.73
N PHE A 81 -4.61 1.06 8.02
CA PHE A 81 -3.39 1.81 8.27
C PHE A 81 -3.00 2.57 6.98
N ALA A 82 -2.67 3.85 7.12
CA ALA A 82 -2.17 4.67 6.03
C ALA A 82 -0.67 4.92 6.22
N ASN A 83 0.14 4.65 5.21
CA ASN A 83 1.59 4.83 5.23
C ASN A 83 2.31 4.11 6.40
N ALA A 84 1.81 2.99 6.85
CA ALA A 84 2.47 2.19 7.88
C ALA A 84 3.54 1.28 7.25
N SER A 85 4.67 1.15 7.95
CA SER A 85 5.72 0.22 7.57
C SER A 85 5.47 -1.16 8.17
N PHE A 86 5.74 -2.20 7.39
CA PHE A 86 5.63 -3.60 7.76
C PHE A 86 6.97 -4.29 7.54
N ARG A 87 7.54 -4.91 8.57
CA ARG A 87 8.89 -5.48 8.55
C ARG A 87 8.88 -6.95 8.93
N LYS A 88 9.49 -7.79 8.11
CA LYS A 88 9.99 -9.11 8.51
C LYS A 88 11.50 -9.06 8.53
N ALA A 89 12.09 -9.08 9.73
CA ALA A 89 13.51 -8.83 9.93
C ALA A 89 14.40 -9.74 9.06
N GLY A 90 15.40 -9.15 8.39
CA GLY A 90 16.32 -9.86 7.49
C GLY A 90 15.73 -10.32 6.16
N ILE A 91 14.42 -10.15 5.92
CA ILE A 91 13.74 -10.71 4.76
C ILE A 91 13.09 -9.64 3.90
N ARG A 92 12.28 -8.75 4.48
CA ARG A 92 11.54 -7.73 3.73
C ARG A 92 11.05 -6.57 4.58
N GLU A 93 10.84 -5.46 3.93
CA GLU A 93 10.09 -4.32 4.46
C GLU A 93 9.29 -3.67 3.33
N PHE A 94 8.10 -3.15 3.67
CA PHE A 94 7.26 -2.40 2.73
C PHE A 94 6.42 -1.36 3.46
N GLN A 95 6.10 -0.27 2.76
CA GLN A 95 5.31 0.84 3.28
C GLN A 95 4.28 1.29 2.23
N PRO A 96 3.13 0.61 2.12
CA PRO A 96 2.10 0.96 1.15
C PRO A 96 1.41 2.27 1.51
N ASP A 97 0.76 2.90 0.53
CA ASP A 97 -0.12 4.04 0.78
C ASP A 97 -1.27 3.67 1.71
N LEU A 98 -1.92 2.52 1.47
CA LEU A 98 -3.03 2.02 2.27
C LEU A 98 -2.86 0.52 2.53
N ALA A 99 -3.10 0.12 3.77
CA ALA A 99 -3.13 -1.27 4.20
C ALA A 99 -4.39 -1.54 5.02
N TYR A 100 -5.02 -2.70 4.80
CA TYR A 100 -6.25 -3.08 5.47
C TYR A 100 -6.16 -4.48 6.04
N TYR A 101 -6.68 -4.63 7.25
CA TYR A 101 -7.01 -5.90 7.87
C TYR A 101 -8.52 -6.08 7.82
N ILE A 102 -8.97 -7.02 7.01
CA ILE A 102 -10.39 -7.27 6.71
C ILE A 102 -10.76 -8.66 7.23
N GLY A 103 -11.84 -8.75 8.03
CA GLY A 103 -12.28 -9.99 8.66
C GLY A 103 -11.81 -10.14 10.10
N LEU A 104 -12.14 -11.29 10.72
CA LEU A 104 -11.96 -11.50 12.17
C LEU A 104 -10.68 -12.28 12.53
N ASP A 105 -10.13 -13.06 11.61
CA ASP A 105 -9.12 -14.08 11.90
C ASP A 105 -7.67 -13.59 11.83
N LEU A 106 -7.45 -12.27 11.74
CA LEU A 106 -6.13 -11.66 11.63
C LEU A 106 -5.65 -11.06 12.95
N ARG A 107 -4.39 -11.29 13.29
CA ARG A 107 -3.69 -10.64 14.40
C ARG A 107 -3.27 -9.23 13.97
N VAL A 108 -4.14 -8.26 14.26
CA VAL A 108 -3.92 -6.85 13.92
C VAL A 108 -2.94 -6.24 14.93
N PRO A 109 -1.91 -5.46 14.50
CA PRO A 109 -1.01 -4.80 15.41
C PRO A 109 -1.73 -3.73 16.24
N PRO A 110 -1.25 -3.45 17.48
CA PRO A 110 -1.74 -2.32 18.28
C PRO A 110 -1.36 -0.99 17.59
N ASN A 111 -1.99 0.09 18.02
CA ASN A 111 -1.78 1.44 17.47
C ASN A 111 -1.02 2.35 18.47
N ASP A 112 -0.09 1.80 19.21
CA ASP A 112 0.64 2.45 20.30
C ASP A 112 2.16 2.61 20.04
N SER A 113 2.61 2.30 18.80
CA SER A 113 4.01 2.40 18.39
C SER A 113 4.16 3.12 17.05
N ASN A 114 5.31 3.79 16.87
CA ASN A 114 5.76 4.35 15.59
C ASN A 114 6.78 3.44 14.87
N SER A 115 7.12 2.30 15.47
CA SER A 115 8.02 1.33 14.83
C SER A 115 7.30 0.59 13.70
N PRO A 116 8.02 0.06 12.70
CA PRO A 116 7.43 -0.84 11.72
C PRO A 116 6.69 -2.01 12.39
N VAL A 117 5.56 -2.41 11.82
CA VAL A 117 4.80 -3.58 12.27
C VAL A 117 5.65 -4.84 12.10
N ASP A 118 5.85 -5.60 13.17
CA ASP A 118 6.60 -6.85 13.15
C ASP A 118 5.75 -7.98 12.57
N LEU A 119 6.14 -8.48 11.39
CA LEU A 119 5.45 -9.57 10.70
C LEU A 119 5.81 -10.98 11.23
N ASP A 120 6.67 -11.09 12.25
CA ASP A 120 6.85 -12.32 12.99
C ASP A 120 5.84 -12.42 14.15
N GLU A 121 5.34 -11.26 14.64
CA GLU A 121 4.36 -11.18 15.72
C GLU A 121 2.92 -11.02 15.21
N TYR A 122 2.72 -10.18 14.17
CA TYR A 122 1.42 -9.85 13.60
C TYR A 122 1.26 -10.39 12.18
N ASP A 123 0.03 -10.64 11.77
CA ASP A 123 -0.24 -11.06 10.39
C ASP A 123 0.01 -9.89 9.43
N PRO A 124 0.37 -10.15 8.16
CA PRO A 124 0.36 -9.11 7.15
C PRO A 124 -1.07 -8.61 6.89
N PRO A 125 -1.25 -7.34 6.45
CA PRO A 125 -2.56 -6.88 5.98
C PRO A 125 -3.02 -7.73 4.82
N ASN A 126 -4.31 -8.02 4.72
CA ASN A 126 -4.81 -8.87 3.64
C ASN A 126 -5.23 -8.08 2.38
N LEU A 127 -5.33 -6.76 2.45
CA LEU A 127 -5.44 -5.88 1.29
C LEU A 127 -4.41 -4.75 1.41
N VAL A 128 -3.65 -4.55 0.35
CA VAL A 128 -2.69 -3.45 0.20
C VAL A 128 -3.01 -2.67 -1.07
N ILE A 129 -2.93 -1.34 -1.02
CA ILE A 129 -3.19 -0.46 -2.15
C ILE A 129 -2.06 0.55 -2.30
N GLU A 130 -1.53 0.67 -3.51
CA GLU A 130 -0.58 1.70 -3.92
C GLU A 130 -1.24 2.69 -4.89
N ILE A 131 -0.89 3.97 -4.74
CA ILE A 131 -1.41 5.05 -5.59
C ILE A 131 -0.30 5.51 -6.52
N GLY A 132 -0.27 4.94 -7.72
CA GLY A 132 0.77 5.14 -8.72
C GLY A 132 0.54 6.40 -9.54
N ALA A 133 0.98 7.55 -9.06
CA ALA A 133 1.02 8.78 -9.86
C ALA A 133 2.27 8.82 -10.76
N SER A 134 3.44 8.50 -10.23
CA SER A 134 4.73 8.40 -10.94
C SER A 134 5.35 6.99 -10.89
N SER A 135 5.01 6.19 -9.89
CA SER A 135 5.55 4.85 -9.60
C SER A 135 4.82 3.69 -10.30
N PHE A 136 3.79 3.94 -11.09
CA PHE A 136 2.86 2.93 -11.62
C PHE A 136 3.53 1.69 -12.23
N ASN A 137 4.61 1.85 -13.01
CA ASN A 137 5.30 0.71 -13.61
C ASN A 137 6.00 -0.17 -12.56
N ASP A 138 6.52 0.44 -11.50
CA ASP A 138 7.15 -0.26 -10.39
C ASP A 138 6.08 -0.95 -9.50
N ASP A 139 4.97 -0.26 -9.27
CA ASP A 139 3.84 -0.82 -8.54
C ASP A 139 3.28 -2.08 -9.23
N LEU A 140 3.24 -2.11 -10.57
CA LEU A 140 2.88 -3.31 -11.33
C LEU A 140 4.00 -4.37 -11.41
N GLY A 141 5.24 -3.99 -11.14
CA GLY A 141 6.45 -4.81 -11.25
C GLY A 141 7.03 -5.24 -9.90
N GLY A 142 8.09 -4.57 -9.47
CA GLY A 142 8.88 -4.93 -8.28
C GLY A 142 8.07 -4.97 -6.99
N LYS A 143 7.20 -3.99 -6.73
CA LYS A 143 6.35 -3.98 -5.54
C LYS A 143 5.32 -5.12 -5.56
N ARG A 144 4.74 -5.43 -6.73
CA ARG A 144 3.81 -6.58 -6.82
C ARG A 144 4.49 -7.88 -6.41
N LEU A 145 5.73 -8.14 -6.87
CA LEU A 145 6.49 -9.34 -6.47
C LEU A 145 6.79 -9.34 -4.97
N LEU A 146 7.12 -8.19 -4.39
CA LEU A 146 7.30 -8.04 -2.95
C LEU A 146 6.02 -8.45 -2.18
N TYR A 147 4.84 -7.97 -2.62
CA TYR A 147 3.56 -8.27 -1.99
C TYR A 147 3.12 -9.74 -2.20
N GLU A 148 3.40 -10.34 -3.36
CA GLU A 148 3.21 -11.76 -3.61
C GLU A 148 3.97 -12.62 -2.59
N GLY A 149 5.22 -12.25 -2.29
CA GLY A 149 6.04 -12.92 -1.29
C GLY A 149 5.70 -12.57 0.17
N ALA A 150 4.95 -11.50 0.43
CA ALA A 150 4.64 -11.03 1.78
C ALA A 150 3.44 -11.72 2.45
N GLY A 151 2.69 -12.56 1.73
CA GLY A 151 1.47 -13.19 2.25
C GLY A 151 0.23 -12.28 2.19
N ILE A 152 0.30 -11.18 1.43
CA ILE A 152 -0.85 -10.33 1.13
C ILE A 152 -1.86 -11.14 0.30
N ALA A 153 -3.15 -11.07 0.63
CA ALA A 153 -4.17 -11.81 -0.11
C ALA A 153 -4.64 -11.06 -1.38
N GLU A 154 -4.62 -9.73 -1.33
CA GLU A 154 -5.08 -8.88 -2.43
C GLU A 154 -4.27 -7.59 -2.52
N TYR A 155 -3.89 -7.21 -3.74
CA TYR A 155 -3.09 -6.03 -4.04
C TYR A 155 -3.75 -5.19 -5.12
N TRP A 156 -3.95 -3.89 -4.86
CA TRP A 156 -4.48 -2.95 -5.84
C TRP A 156 -3.46 -1.89 -6.18
N VAL A 157 -3.39 -1.53 -7.46
CA VAL A 157 -2.62 -0.40 -7.97
C VAL A 157 -3.60 0.58 -8.62
N ASP A 158 -3.73 1.76 -8.04
CA ASP A 158 -4.44 2.87 -8.65
C ASP A 158 -3.52 3.61 -9.62
N ARG A 159 -3.85 3.63 -10.89
CA ARG A 159 -3.21 4.48 -11.90
C ARG A 159 -3.81 5.88 -11.84
N ALA A 160 -3.32 6.72 -10.95
CA ALA A 160 -3.95 7.99 -10.59
C ALA A 160 -4.26 8.90 -11.78
N ASN A 161 -3.38 8.95 -12.79
CA ASN A 161 -3.56 9.80 -13.98
C ASN A 161 -4.77 9.42 -14.84
N THR A 162 -5.15 8.13 -14.87
CA THR A 162 -6.28 7.61 -15.66
C THR A 162 -7.45 7.17 -14.80
N ARG A 163 -7.27 7.05 -13.47
CA ARG A 163 -8.25 6.55 -12.50
C ARG A 163 -8.67 5.09 -12.75
N GLU A 164 -7.77 4.33 -13.37
CA GLU A 164 -7.91 2.89 -13.54
C GLU A 164 -7.31 2.16 -12.34
N VAL A 165 -8.00 1.15 -11.84
CA VAL A 165 -7.53 0.31 -10.72
C VAL A 165 -7.20 -1.09 -11.22
N PHE A 166 -5.97 -1.50 -10.96
CA PHE A 166 -5.46 -2.83 -11.30
C PHE A 166 -5.45 -3.68 -10.03
N ALA A 167 -6.47 -4.48 -9.82
CA ALA A 167 -6.58 -5.35 -8.66
C ALA A 167 -6.07 -6.76 -8.98
N PHE A 168 -5.32 -7.34 -8.04
CA PHE A 168 -4.74 -8.66 -8.13
C PHE A 168 -5.08 -9.48 -6.88
N ALA A 169 -5.62 -10.68 -7.07
CA ALA A 169 -5.66 -11.68 -6.02
C ALA A 169 -4.34 -12.44 -6.00
N ILE A 170 -3.77 -12.61 -4.81
CA ILE A 170 -2.50 -13.31 -4.59
C ILE A 170 -2.81 -14.68 -3.97
N ASN A 171 -2.23 -15.74 -4.53
CA ASN A 171 -2.34 -17.08 -4.00
C ASN A 171 -1.11 -17.90 -4.39
N GLY A 172 -0.53 -18.64 -3.44
CA GLY A 172 0.60 -19.53 -3.69
C GLY A 172 1.87 -18.83 -4.21
N GLY A 173 2.09 -17.55 -3.84
CA GLY A 173 3.25 -16.77 -4.26
C GLY A 173 3.18 -16.19 -5.67
N GLY A 174 2.00 -16.19 -6.30
CA GLY A 174 1.73 -15.52 -7.58
C GLY A 174 0.42 -14.76 -7.54
N SER A 175 0.21 -13.87 -8.51
CA SER A 175 -0.99 -13.04 -8.59
C SER A 175 -1.72 -13.15 -9.92
N GLY A 176 -3.05 -13.03 -9.86
CA GLY A 176 -3.93 -12.95 -11.03
C GLY A 176 -4.84 -11.74 -10.96
N ARG A 177 -5.05 -11.07 -12.10
CA ARG A 177 -5.94 -9.90 -12.17
C ARG A 177 -7.38 -10.28 -11.86
N ILE A 178 -8.07 -9.46 -11.07
CA ILE A 178 -9.48 -9.61 -10.70
C ILE A 178 -10.26 -8.36 -11.01
N GLN A 179 -11.60 -8.49 -11.15
CA GLN A 179 -12.53 -7.39 -11.36
C GLN A 179 -13.48 -7.18 -10.15
N GLU A 180 -13.44 -8.12 -9.22
CA GLU A 180 -14.20 -8.10 -7.97
C GLU A 180 -13.25 -8.50 -6.83
N SER A 181 -13.31 -7.79 -5.70
CA SER A 181 -12.49 -8.07 -4.54
C SER A 181 -12.85 -9.44 -3.93
N ARG A 182 -11.83 -10.19 -3.51
CA ARG A 182 -12.00 -11.46 -2.80
C ARG A 182 -12.04 -11.27 -1.28
N VAL A 183 -11.38 -10.24 -0.78
CA VAL A 183 -11.38 -9.90 0.66
C VAL A 183 -12.61 -9.06 1.05
N LEU A 184 -13.24 -8.40 0.06
CA LEU A 184 -14.52 -7.71 0.16
C LEU A 184 -15.47 -8.25 -0.91
N PRO A 185 -16.03 -9.46 -0.75
CA PRO A 185 -16.89 -10.08 -1.76
C PRO A 185 -18.04 -9.17 -2.20
N GLU A 186 -18.35 -9.16 -3.49
CA GLU A 186 -19.33 -8.27 -4.15
C GLU A 186 -18.85 -6.83 -4.36
N LEU A 187 -17.68 -6.42 -3.88
CA LEU A 187 -17.10 -5.13 -4.23
C LEU A 187 -16.45 -5.22 -5.60
N GLU A 188 -17.14 -4.72 -6.62
CA GLU A 188 -16.59 -4.61 -7.97
C GLU A 188 -15.58 -3.46 -8.05
N ILE A 189 -14.41 -3.72 -8.67
CA ILE A 189 -13.31 -2.73 -8.82
C ILE A 189 -13.79 -1.49 -9.61
N ARG A 190 -14.69 -1.64 -10.57
CA ARG A 190 -15.28 -0.50 -11.30
C ARG A 190 -15.98 0.53 -10.40
N LEU A 191 -16.44 0.15 -9.19
CA LEU A 191 -17.04 1.11 -8.25
C LEU A 191 -15.98 1.99 -7.59
N VAL A 192 -14.76 1.47 -7.39
CA VAL A 192 -13.61 2.27 -6.96
C VAL A 192 -13.24 3.29 -8.04
N GLU A 193 -13.15 2.85 -9.30
CA GLU A 193 -12.85 3.71 -10.46
C GLU A 193 -13.94 4.78 -10.64
N GLU A 194 -15.22 4.43 -10.47
CA GLU A 194 -16.33 5.39 -10.54
C GLU A 194 -16.24 6.44 -9.42
N ALA A 195 -15.91 6.05 -8.19
CA ALA A 195 -15.71 6.99 -7.09
C ALA A 195 -14.58 7.97 -7.39
N LEU A 196 -13.46 7.47 -7.93
CA LEU A 196 -12.33 8.30 -8.37
C LEU A 196 -12.72 9.24 -9.52
N ASN A 197 -13.52 8.78 -10.48
CA ASN A 197 -14.02 9.63 -11.56
C ASN A 197 -14.96 10.74 -11.03
N ARG A 198 -15.87 10.42 -10.13
CA ARG A 198 -16.77 11.40 -9.47
C ARG A 198 -16.01 12.47 -8.72
N SER A 199 -14.87 12.10 -8.10
CA SER A 199 -14.04 13.05 -7.33
C SER A 199 -13.46 14.20 -8.15
N GLN A 200 -13.57 14.16 -9.47
CA GLN A 200 -13.15 15.26 -10.34
C GLN A 200 -14.12 16.45 -10.32
N THR A 201 -15.38 16.22 -10.00
CA THR A 201 -16.46 17.23 -10.11
C THR A 201 -17.37 17.27 -8.89
N GLN A 202 -17.32 16.28 -8.01
CA GLN A 202 -18.18 16.15 -6.84
C GLN A 202 -17.40 16.33 -5.54
N ASP A 203 -18.06 16.85 -4.52
CA ASP A 203 -17.50 16.91 -3.17
C ASP A 203 -17.59 15.56 -2.46
N ASP A 204 -16.89 15.44 -1.33
CA ASP A 204 -16.81 14.19 -0.56
C ASP A 204 -18.17 13.75 -0.02
N GLY A 205 -19.04 14.69 0.34
CA GLY A 205 -20.39 14.39 0.80
C GLY A 205 -21.28 13.80 -0.30
N GLU A 206 -21.14 14.31 -1.53
CA GLU A 206 -21.88 13.78 -2.70
C GLU A 206 -21.40 12.36 -3.03
N ILE A 207 -20.09 12.13 -3.04
CA ILE A 207 -19.49 10.81 -3.28
C ILE A 207 -19.96 9.82 -2.21
N ASN A 208 -19.87 10.19 -0.93
CA ASN A 208 -20.28 9.30 0.16
C ASN A 208 -21.78 8.98 0.12
N ARG A 209 -22.65 9.95 -0.19
CA ARG A 209 -24.08 9.67 -0.38
C ARG A 209 -24.35 8.70 -1.52
N TRP A 210 -23.63 8.86 -2.64
CA TRP A 210 -23.72 7.93 -3.76
C TRP A 210 -23.25 6.53 -3.38
N LEU A 211 -22.11 6.40 -2.69
CA LEU A 211 -21.59 5.10 -2.20
C LEU A 211 -22.59 4.41 -1.26
N ILE A 212 -23.16 5.15 -0.30
CA ILE A 212 -24.17 4.60 0.63
C ILE A 212 -25.37 4.08 -0.14
N GLN A 213 -25.90 4.86 -1.10
CA GLN A 213 -27.04 4.42 -1.92
C GLN A 213 -26.70 3.18 -2.74
N THR A 214 -25.52 3.16 -3.37
CA THR A 214 -25.07 2.04 -4.22
C THR A 214 -24.92 0.76 -3.39
N PHE A 215 -24.27 0.83 -2.23
CA PHE A 215 -24.00 -0.33 -1.40
C PHE A 215 -25.21 -0.81 -0.57
N SER A 216 -26.25 0.02 -0.41
CA SER A 216 -27.47 -0.38 0.31
C SER A 216 -28.47 -1.12 -0.59
N GLN A 217 -28.27 -1.19 -1.90
CA GLN A 217 -29.19 -1.81 -2.85
C GLN A 217 -28.86 -3.28 -3.19
N GLY A 218 -27.77 -3.83 -2.66
CA GLY A 218 -27.28 -5.19 -2.89
C GLY A 218 -27.43 -6.13 -1.68
#